data_d7b5cdd95c28577a74039816be274693
#
_entry.id   d7b5cdd95c28577a74039816be274693
#
_cell.length_a   1.000
_cell.length_b   1.000
_cell.length_c   1.000
_cell.angle_alpha   90.00
_cell.angle_beta   90.00
_cell.angle_gamma   90.00
#
_symmetry.space_group_name_H-M   'P 1'
#
loop_
_entity.id
_entity.type
_entity.pdbx_description
1 polymer ?
#
loop_
_entity_poly.entity_id
_entity_poly.type
_entity_poly.pdbx_seq_one_letter_code
_entity_poly.pdbx_strand_id
1 'polypeptide(L)'
;CLIVITTVVFVVCACKDIPQKSDQEMIDNFRNKRSKFEDLLQMVREDQDKIGGGLFRIDDDWTEPKDLAALGIDNERVEKYRSIFLEIGIPRGFYAYPSGVCYFVASAQGIAPSGKSKGYAWSNKTPDPLIDGDLDEYRNNNFDFRAFRSIESDWYLLSMY
;
A
#
# COMPACT_ATOMS: atom_id res chain seq x y z
N CYS A 1 -43.32 3.39 -37.71
CA CYS A 1 -42.07 2.76 -37.40
C CYS A 1 -41.27 3.63 -36.42
N LEU A 2 -41.29 3.28 -35.13
CA LEU A 2 -40.61 4.04 -34.09
C LEU A 2 -39.22 3.39 -33.87
N ILE A 3 -38.16 4.12 -34.20
CA ILE A 3 -36.78 3.66 -33.97
C ILE A 3 -36.41 4.08 -32.54
N VAL A 4 -36.32 3.09 -31.63
CA VAL A 4 -35.80 3.29 -30.25
C VAL A 4 -34.27 3.20 -30.33
N ILE A 5 -33.58 4.32 -30.21
CA ILE A 5 -32.15 4.39 -30.09
C ILE A 5 -31.76 4.11 -28.62
N THR A 6 -31.32 2.91 -28.35
CA THR A 6 -30.81 2.53 -27.01
C THR A 6 -29.36 3.03 -26.88
N THR A 7 -29.20 4.14 -26.16
CA THR A 7 -27.87 4.67 -25.84
C THR A 7 -27.24 3.79 -24.76
N VAL A 8 -26.26 2.98 -25.13
CA VAL A 8 -25.45 2.22 -24.18
C VAL A 8 -24.42 3.17 -23.57
N VAL A 9 -24.63 3.56 -22.32
CA VAL A 9 -23.66 4.34 -21.56
C VAL A 9 -22.60 3.37 -21.05
N PHE A 10 -21.42 3.37 -21.67
CA PHE A 10 -20.24 2.72 -21.11
C PHE A 10 -19.75 3.54 -19.92
N VAL A 11 -20.03 3.07 -18.70
CA VAL A 11 -19.35 3.56 -17.50
C VAL A 11 -17.94 3.01 -17.52
N VAL A 12 -17.00 3.77 -18.05
CA VAL A 12 -15.57 3.49 -17.92
C VAL A 12 -15.22 3.79 -16.47
N CYS A 13 -15.10 2.74 -15.66
CA CYS A 13 -14.51 2.84 -14.33
C CYS A 13 -13.03 3.23 -14.53
N ALA A 14 -12.75 4.52 -14.54
CA ALA A 14 -11.39 5.03 -14.61
C ALA A 14 -10.70 4.69 -13.28
N CYS A 15 -9.89 3.62 -13.26
CA CYS A 15 -8.93 3.42 -12.20
C CYS A 15 -8.07 4.69 -12.14
N LYS A 16 -8.15 5.45 -11.05
CA LYS A 16 -7.28 6.60 -10.84
C LYS A 16 -5.86 6.09 -10.70
N ASP A 17 -5.09 6.22 -11.76
CA ASP A 17 -3.64 6.02 -11.68
C ASP A 17 -3.06 7.05 -10.71
N ILE A 18 -2.39 6.57 -9.68
CA ILE A 18 -1.66 7.43 -8.75
C ILE A 18 -0.23 7.50 -9.26
N PRO A 19 0.26 8.71 -9.66
CA PRO A 19 1.59 8.88 -10.21
C PRO A 19 2.66 8.29 -9.28
N GLN A 20 3.60 7.57 -9.85
CA GLN A 20 4.73 7.01 -9.13
C GLN A 20 5.71 8.12 -8.78
N LYS A 21 6.07 8.22 -7.49
CA LYS A 21 7.11 9.12 -7.00
C LYS A 21 8.49 8.48 -7.15
N SER A 22 9.52 9.29 -7.35
CA SER A 22 10.91 8.81 -7.33
C SER A 22 11.30 8.28 -5.95
N ASP A 23 12.31 7.43 -5.90
CA ASP A 23 12.86 6.92 -4.63
C ASP A 23 13.26 8.06 -3.70
N GLN A 24 13.91 9.10 -4.22
CA GLN A 24 14.37 10.21 -3.41
C GLN A 24 13.21 10.99 -2.79
N GLU A 25 12.16 11.29 -3.57
CA GLU A 25 10.96 11.96 -3.05
C GLU A 25 10.28 11.13 -1.95
N MET A 26 10.28 9.81 -2.09
CA MET A 26 9.71 8.92 -1.08
C MET A 26 10.56 8.86 0.19
N ILE A 27 11.88 8.78 0.06
CA ILE A 27 12.81 8.80 1.20
C ILE A 27 12.69 10.12 1.97
N ASP A 28 12.62 11.25 1.27
CA ASP A 28 12.48 12.56 1.90
C ASP A 28 11.11 12.71 2.59
N ASN A 29 10.03 12.21 1.97
CA ASN A 29 8.71 12.18 2.59
C ASN A 29 8.71 11.32 3.88
N PHE A 30 9.35 10.15 3.85
CA PHE A 30 9.48 9.28 5.01
C PHE A 30 10.21 9.99 6.15
N ARG A 31 11.38 10.57 5.88
CA ARG A 31 12.19 11.26 6.88
C ARG A 31 11.47 12.44 7.51
N ASN A 32 10.75 13.22 6.69
CA ASN A 32 9.97 14.37 7.15
C ASN A 32 8.75 13.98 7.99
N LYS A 33 8.23 12.78 7.81
CA LYS A 33 7.00 12.29 8.47
C LYS A 33 7.23 11.02 9.29
N ARG A 34 8.46 10.74 9.66
CA ARG A 34 8.86 9.49 10.31
C ARG A 34 7.97 9.13 11.49
N SER A 35 7.71 10.06 12.40
CA SER A 35 6.86 9.80 13.57
C SER A 35 5.47 9.29 13.19
N LYS A 36 4.90 9.78 12.09
CA LYS A 36 3.60 9.34 11.59
C LYS A 36 3.63 7.92 11.01
N PHE A 37 4.73 7.55 10.35
CA PHE A 37 4.94 6.16 9.91
C PHE A 37 5.09 5.20 11.08
N GLU A 38 5.79 5.60 12.15
CA GLU A 38 5.93 4.80 13.37
C GLU A 38 4.59 4.68 14.11
N ASP A 39 3.84 5.78 14.26
CA ASP A 39 2.49 5.77 14.85
C ASP A 39 1.57 4.82 14.07
N LEU A 40 1.60 4.90 12.74
CA LEU A 40 0.80 4.01 11.89
C LEU A 40 1.21 2.55 12.04
N LEU A 41 2.51 2.26 12.03
CA LEU A 41 3.01 0.90 12.22
C LEU A 41 2.58 0.32 13.59
N GLN A 42 2.66 1.14 14.64
CA GLN A 42 2.18 0.74 15.96
C GLN A 42 0.69 0.41 15.95
N MET A 43 -0.13 1.27 15.34
CA MET A 43 -1.56 1.02 15.19
C MET A 43 -1.85 -0.30 14.45
N VAL A 44 -1.11 -0.56 13.36
CA VAL A 44 -1.25 -1.79 12.58
C VAL A 44 -0.93 -3.02 13.42
N ARG A 45 0.14 -2.99 14.22
CA ARG A 45 0.53 -4.10 15.10
C ARG A 45 -0.51 -4.38 16.19
N GLU A 46 -0.97 -3.34 16.87
CA GLU A 46 -2.00 -3.45 17.91
C GLU A 46 -3.28 -4.10 17.36
N ASP A 47 -3.68 -3.73 16.15
CA ASP A 47 -4.91 -4.23 15.54
C ASP A 47 -4.70 -5.60 14.85
N GLN A 48 -3.50 -5.90 14.34
CA GLN A 48 -3.15 -7.22 13.78
C GLN A 48 -3.22 -8.33 14.83
N ASP A 49 -2.86 -8.04 16.07
CA ASP A 49 -2.99 -8.98 17.20
C ASP A 49 -4.45 -9.39 17.43
N LYS A 50 -5.41 -8.46 17.25
CA LYS A 50 -6.85 -8.74 17.35
C LYS A 50 -7.35 -9.65 16.22
N ILE A 51 -6.72 -9.61 15.06
CA ILE A 51 -7.09 -10.41 13.88
C ILE A 51 -6.58 -11.85 13.97
N GLY A 52 -5.69 -12.16 14.90
CA GLY A 52 -5.20 -13.50 15.14
C GLY A 52 -4.26 -14.04 14.04
N GLY A 53 -3.49 -13.15 13.40
CA GLY A 53 -2.43 -13.53 12.47
C GLY A 53 -2.86 -13.76 11.02
N GLY A 54 -4.08 -13.34 10.64
CA GLY A 54 -4.53 -13.28 9.26
C GLY A 54 -3.93 -12.09 8.48
N LEU A 55 -4.28 -11.99 7.21
CA LEU A 55 -4.01 -10.77 6.43
C LEU A 55 -4.83 -9.62 7.00
N PHE A 56 -4.15 -8.50 7.31
CA PHE A 56 -4.80 -7.25 7.71
C PHE A 56 -4.55 -6.19 6.65
N ARG A 57 -5.63 -5.66 6.12
CA ARG A 57 -5.60 -4.63 5.07
C ARG A 57 -6.67 -3.58 5.33
N ILE A 58 -6.29 -2.33 5.18
CA ILE A 58 -7.21 -1.19 5.05
C ILE A 58 -6.75 -0.34 3.88
N ASP A 59 -7.67 0.00 2.98
CA ASP A 59 -7.47 1.00 1.93
C ASP A 59 -8.62 2.03 1.94
N ASP A 60 -8.76 2.81 0.88
CA ASP A 60 -9.72 3.92 0.80
C ASP A 60 -11.20 3.47 0.90
N ASP A 61 -11.55 2.30 0.37
CA ASP A 61 -12.93 1.80 0.30
C ASP A 61 -13.12 0.34 0.73
N TRP A 62 -12.03 -0.35 1.11
CA TRP A 62 -12.08 -1.78 1.40
C TRP A 62 -11.22 -2.20 2.61
N THR A 63 -11.66 -3.23 3.32
CA THR A 63 -10.94 -3.81 4.47
C THR A 63 -10.88 -5.34 4.37
N GLU A 64 -9.80 -5.91 4.93
CA GLU A 64 -9.64 -7.36 5.14
C GLU A 64 -9.14 -7.60 6.57
N PRO A 65 -9.85 -8.32 7.42
CA PRO A 65 -11.19 -8.88 7.21
C PRO A 65 -12.27 -7.80 6.99
N LYS A 66 -13.41 -8.18 6.39
CA LYS A 66 -14.49 -7.23 6.08
C LYS A 66 -15.19 -6.69 7.32
N ASP A 67 -15.38 -7.52 8.34
CA ASP A 67 -16.03 -7.15 9.60
C ASP A 67 -14.99 -6.87 10.68
N LEU A 68 -14.36 -5.71 10.59
CA LEU A 68 -13.40 -5.26 11.59
C LEU A 68 -14.05 -4.92 12.93
N ALA A 69 -15.32 -4.50 12.94
CA ALA A 69 -16.04 -4.15 14.15
C ALA A 69 -16.22 -5.36 15.08
N ALA A 70 -16.46 -6.55 14.51
CA ALA A 70 -16.54 -7.80 15.28
C ALA A 70 -15.21 -8.16 15.97
N LEU A 71 -14.09 -7.62 15.49
CA LEU A 71 -12.74 -7.79 16.05
C LEU A 71 -12.32 -6.65 16.99
N GLY A 72 -13.26 -5.73 17.31
CA GLY A 72 -12.98 -4.58 18.18
C GLY A 72 -12.16 -3.47 17.50
N ILE A 73 -12.20 -3.40 16.17
CA ILE A 73 -11.64 -2.31 15.35
C ILE A 73 -12.84 -1.54 14.77
N ASP A 74 -13.24 -0.49 15.45
CA ASP A 74 -14.43 0.28 15.10
C ASP A 74 -14.20 1.22 13.90
N ASN A 75 -15.27 1.86 13.44
CA ASN A 75 -15.21 2.80 12.32
C ASN A 75 -14.33 4.03 12.62
N GLU A 76 -14.28 4.50 13.87
CA GLU A 76 -13.43 5.62 14.24
C GLU A 76 -11.95 5.27 14.07
N ARG A 77 -11.57 4.04 14.46
CA ARG A 77 -10.21 3.51 14.23
C ARG A 77 -9.89 3.41 12.74
N VAL A 78 -10.83 2.95 11.90
CA VAL A 78 -10.66 2.87 10.44
C VAL A 78 -10.49 4.26 9.83
N GLU A 79 -11.30 5.24 10.20
CA GLU A 79 -11.15 6.61 9.73
C GLU A 79 -9.85 7.27 10.18
N LYS A 80 -9.36 6.95 11.38
CA LYS A 80 -8.04 7.38 11.84
C LYS A 80 -6.92 6.85 10.93
N TYR A 81 -6.98 5.58 10.51
CA TYR A 81 -6.06 5.03 9.51
C TYR A 81 -6.10 5.84 8.21
N ARG A 82 -7.29 6.05 7.66
CA ARG A 82 -7.48 6.78 6.39
C ARG A 82 -6.97 8.22 6.47
N SER A 83 -7.19 8.90 7.59
CA SER A 83 -6.64 10.24 7.82
C SER A 83 -5.10 10.26 7.77
N ILE A 84 -4.45 9.29 8.43
CA ILE A 84 -2.99 9.17 8.40
C ILE A 84 -2.50 8.85 6.98
N PHE A 85 -3.19 7.99 6.23
CA PHE A 85 -2.81 7.66 4.84
C PHE A 85 -2.70 8.91 3.97
N LEU A 86 -3.68 9.81 4.05
CA LEU A 86 -3.66 11.07 3.31
C LEU A 86 -2.51 11.97 3.76
N GLU A 87 -2.28 12.06 5.06
CA GLU A 87 -1.21 12.87 5.64
C GLU A 87 0.18 12.43 5.17
N ILE A 88 0.45 11.12 5.15
CA ILE A 88 1.77 10.57 4.80
C ILE A 88 1.92 10.18 3.33
N GLY A 89 0.86 10.29 2.54
CA GLY A 89 0.88 10.05 1.10
C GLY A 89 0.93 8.57 0.70
N ILE A 90 0.13 7.74 1.38
CA ILE A 90 -0.09 6.32 1.04
C ILE A 90 -1.58 6.07 0.74
N PRO A 91 -2.15 6.68 -0.30
CA PRO A 91 -3.59 6.70 -0.55
C PRO A 91 -4.23 5.33 -0.77
N ARG A 92 -3.41 4.29 -1.03
CA ARG A 92 -3.88 2.90 -1.19
C ARG A 92 -3.78 2.07 0.10
N GLY A 93 -3.48 2.74 1.24
CA GLY A 93 -3.45 2.08 2.54
C GLY A 93 -2.31 1.10 2.73
N PHE A 94 -2.57 0.02 3.45
CA PHE A 94 -1.53 -0.95 3.82
C PHE A 94 -1.99 -2.40 3.71
N TYR A 95 -1.00 -3.28 3.70
CA TYR A 95 -1.10 -4.73 3.87
C TYR A 95 -0.17 -5.15 5.00
N ALA A 96 -0.70 -5.77 6.04
CA ALA A 96 0.09 -6.40 7.10
C ALA A 96 -0.04 -7.92 7.00
N TYR A 97 1.08 -8.60 6.84
CA TYR A 97 1.15 -10.04 6.63
C TYR A 97 1.44 -10.78 7.93
N PRO A 98 0.97 -12.03 8.08
CA PRO A 98 1.30 -12.88 9.24
C PRO A 98 2.81 -13.06 9.47
N SER A 99 3.62 -12.89 8.42
CA SER A 99 5.09 -12.93 8.49
C SER A 99 5.72 -11.78 9.27
N GLY A 100 4.92 -10.76 9.68
CA GLY A 100 5.38 -9.55 10.34
C GLY A 100 5.86 -8.46 9.39
N VAL A 101 5.67 -8.62 8.07
CA VAL A 101 5.94 -7.58 7.08
C VAL A 101 4.72 -6.69 6.94
N CYS A 102 4.91 -5.37 7.00
CA CYS A 102 3.89 -4.38 6.67
C CYS A 102 4.28 -3.63 5.40
N TYR A 103 3.36 -3.53 4.44
CA TYR A 103 3.54 -2.81 3.19
C TYR A 103 2.52 -1.67 3.07
N PHE A 104 3.00 -0.45 2.90
CA PHE A 104 2.22 0.80 2.81
C PHE A 104 2.28 1.33 1.39
N VAL A 105 1.16 1.28 0.67
CA VAL A 105 1.09 1.51 -0.78
C VAL A 105 0.97 3.00 -1.09
N ALA A 106 2.03 3.60 -1.61
CA ALA A 106 2.08 5.02 -1.99
C ALA A 106 1.58 5.27 -3.41
N SER A 107 1.82 4.33 -4.34
CA SER A 107 1.36 4.41 -5.72
C SER A 107 1.00 3.05 -6.28
N ALA A 108 0.05 3.03 -7.20
CA ALA A 108 -0.31 1.86 -7.98
C ALA A 108 -0.74 2.31 -9.38
N GLN A 109 -0.31 1.60 -10.41
CA GLN A 109 -0.62 1.87 -11.81
C GLN A 109 -0.93 0.57 -12.54
N GLY A 110 -1.85 0.63 -13.52
CA GLY A 110 -2.23 -0.49 -14.34
C GLY A 110 -3.28 -1.40 -13.70
N ILE A 111 -3.59 -2.48 -14.39
CA ILE A 111 -4.60 -3.47 -14.02
C ILE A 111 -3.90 -4.80 -13.76
N ALA A 112 -4.28 -5.50 -12.68
CA ALA A 112 -3.76 -6.86 -12.44
C ALA A 112 -4.00 -7.77 -13.68
N PRO A 113 -3.02 -8.62 -14.06
CA PRO A 113 -1.80 -8.99 -13.36
C PRO A 113 -0.55 -8.14 -13.69
N SER A 114 -0.64 -7.15 -14.57
CA SER A 114 0.51 -6.34 -15.03
C SER A 114 0.64 -4.99 -14.32
N GLY A 115 -0.04 -4.81 -13.20
CA GLY A 115 -0.01 -3.57 -12.43
C GLY A 115 1.32 -3.39 -11.68
N LYS A 116 1.73 -2.12 -11.57
CA LYS A 116 2.90 -1.71 -10.80
C LYS A 116 2.46 -1.09 -9.49
N SER A 117 3.18 -1.36 -8.40
CA SER A 117 2.99 -0.65 -7.15
C SER A 117 4.33 -0.29 -6.50
N LYS A 118 4.35 0.84 -5.81
CA LYS A 118 5.51 1.32 -5.06
C LYS A 118 5.06 1.86 -3.72
N GLY A 119 5.83 1.63 -2.68
CA GLY A 119 5.46 2.04 -1.34
C GLY A 119 6.57 1.87 -0.34
N TYR A 120 6.20 1.95 0.93
CA TYR A 120 7.09 1.74 2.06
C TYR A 120 6.84 0.35 2.63
N ALA A 121 7.91 -0.32 3.04
CA ALA A 121 7.82 -1.60 3.74
C ALA A 121 8.51 -1.50 5.09
N TRP A 122 7.90 -2.10 6.10
CA TRP A 122 8.56 -2.40 7.36
C TRP A 122 8.76 -3.90 7.49
N SER A 123 9.97 -4.30 7.91
CA SER A 123 10.30 -5.71 8.14
C SER A 123 11.42 -5.83 9.17
N ASN A 124 11.23 -6.70 10.15
CA ASN A 124 12.28 -7.02 11.14
C ASN A 124 13.36 -8.00 10.62
N LYS A 125 13.27 -8.36 9.34
CA LYS A 125 14.24 -9.18 8.64
C LYS A 125 14.67 -8.46 7.39
N THR A 126 15.93 -8.58 7.02
CA THR A 126 16.39 -8.06 5.74
C THR A 126 15.59 -8.70 4.60
N PRO A 127 14.88 -7.89 3.81
CA PRO A 127 14.10 -8.43 2.70
C PRO A 127 14.99 -8.81 1.51
N ASP A 128 14.47 -9.68 0.65
CA ASP A 128 15.16 -10.15 -0.55
C ASP A 128 14.25 -10.01 -1.79
N PRO A 129 14.76 -9.49 -2.92
CA PRO A 129 16.10 -8.89 -3.10
C PRO A 129 16.20 -7.47 -2.53
N LEU A 130 17.28 -7.19 -1.80
CA LEU A 130 17.66 -5.84 -1.38
C LEU A 130 18.67 -5.29 -2.40
N ILE A 131 18.40 -4.08 -2.91
CA ILE A 131 19.28 -3.43 -3.89
C ILE A 131 19.81 -2.10 -3.36
N ASP A 132 21.01 -1.71 -3.82
CA ASP A 132 21.63 -0.44 -3.46
C ASP A 132 21.26 0.70 -4.44
N GLY A 133 20.71 0.35 -5.61
CA GLY A 133 20.35 1.27 -6.68
C GLY A 133 18.95 1.87 -6.54
N ASP A 134 18.57 2.64 -7.54
CA ASP A 134 17.24 3.19 -7.69
C ASP A 134 16.25 2.10 -8.12
N LEU A 135 15.10 2.00 -7.44
CA LEU A 135 14.08 0.98 -7.73
C LEU A 135 13.42 1.20 -9.09
N ASP A 136 13.37 2.45 -9.58
CA ASP A 136 12.77 2.76 -10.87
C ASP A 136 13.67 2.34 -12.05
N GLU A 137 14.99 2.30 -11.80
CA GLU A 137 16.00 1.84 -12.77
C GLU A 137 16.21 0.32 -12.70
N TYR A 138 15.94 -0.29 -11.53
CA TYR A 138 16.12 -1.72 -11.35
C TYR A 138 15.07 -2.47 -12.15
N ARG A 139 15.54 -3.23 -13.15
CA ARG A 139 14.70 -4.09 -13.97
C ARG A 139 15.19 -5.52 -13.86
N ASN A 140 14.34 -6.39 -13.37
CA ASN A 140 14.55 -7.83 -13.49
C ASN A 140 13.77 -8.33 -14.72
N ASN A 141 14.33 -9.27 -15.48
CA ASN A 141 13.70 -9.85 -16.67
C ASN A 141 12.58 -10.86 -16.33
N ASN A 142 12.28 -11.06 -15.05
CA ASN A 142 11.23 -11.95 -14.59
C ASN A 142 9.91 -11.19 -14.43
N PHE A 143 8.80 -11.83 -14.82
CA PHE A 143 7.45 -11.26 -14.73
C PHE A 143 6.94 -11.04 -13.29
N ASP A 144 7.55 -11.69 -12.30
CA ASP A 144 7.24 -11.53 -10.87
C ASP A 144 8.37 -10.75 -10.21
N PHE A 145 8.31 -9.44 -10.37
CA PHE A 145 9.35 -8.54 -9.92
C PHE A 145 8.98 -7.89 -8.58
N ARG A 146 9.85 -8.07 -7.61
CA ARG A 146 9.81 -7.39 -6.33
C ARG A 146 11.23 -7.00 -5.94
N ALA A 147 11.44 -5.74 -5.54
CA ALA A 147 12.73 -5.33 -5.00
C ALA A 147 12.57 -4.33 -3.87
N PHE A 148 13.53 -4.34 -2.97
CA PHE A 148 13.60 -3.46 -1.82
C PHE A 148 14.84 -2.58 -1.88
N ARG A 149 14.72 -1.37 -1.36
CA ARG A 149 15.81 -0.43 -1.13
C ARG A 149 15.76 0.06 0.30
N SER A 150 16.88 0.03 1.03
CA SER A 150 16.93 0.49 2.41
C SER A 150 16.67 2.00 2.50
N ILE A 151 15.87 2.43 3.48
CA ILE A 151 15.71 3.82 3.88
C ILE A 151 16.52 4.05 5.15
N GLU A 152 16.15 3.32 6.22
CA GLU A 152 16.84 3.31 7.50
C GLU A 152 16.30 2.17 8.38
N SER A 153 17.13 1.62 9.27
CA SER A 153 16.76 0.52 10.18
C SER A 153 15.96 -0.57 9.46
N ASP A 154 14.73 -0.85 9.91
CA ASP A 154 13.82 -1.88 9.39
C ASP A 154 12.83 -1.32 8.34
N TRP A 155 13.08 -0.11 7.82
CA TRP A 155 12.26 0.55 6.82
C TRP A 155 12.91 0.52 5.43
N TYR A 156 12.10 0.20 4.45
CA TYR A 156 12.50 0.02 3.06
C TYR A 156 11.52 0.69 2.11
N LEU A 157 11.98 1.09 0.94
CA LEU A 157 11.11 1.22 -0.22
C LEU A 157 10.88 -0.16 -0.81
N LEU A 158 9.69 -0.40 -1.35
CA LEU A 158 9.32 -1.60 -2.06
C LEU A 158 8.72 -1.23 -3.40
N SER A 159 9.19 -1.86 -4.48
CA SER A 159 8.57 -1.84 -5.80
C SER A 159 8.14 -3.26 -6.19
N MET A 160 6.92 -3.39 -6.75
CA MET A 160 6.34 -4.64 -7.24
C MET A 160 5.76 -4.44 -8.65
N TYR A 161 5.93 -5.45 -9.52
CA TYR A 161 5.42 -5.48 -10.88
C TYR A 161 4.69 -6.79 -11.14
#